data_e48d8560511031ee6601ed8264b3b825
#
_entry.id   e48d8560511031ee6601ed8264b3b825
#
_cell.length_a   1.000
_cell.length_b   1.000
_cell.length_c   1.000
_cell.angle_alpha   90.00
_cell.angle_beta   90.00
_cell.angle_gamma   90.00
#
_symmetry.space_group_name_H-M   'P 1'
#
loop_
_entity.id
_entity.type
_entity.pdbx_description
1 polymer ?
#
loop_
_entity_poly.entity_id
_entity_poly.type
_entity_poly.pdbx_seq_one_letter_code
_entity_poly.pdbx_strand_id
1 'polypeptide(L)'
;FRTMEDASAIDLDWFWRGWFYTTDHVDINLQGVSWYVLSEPVSKFQSKYKSTYVDGTKLTDFQSVPQPWYVFKDKKGLIDDYFHPVNQDAVMDKFIGKNAYELFFQNDGGLISPIIIKWIYEDGTSEIEQIPAEIWRINELNVSKVFIKEKVVSQIILDPLDQTAD
;
A
#
# COMPACT_ATOMS: atom_id res chain seq x y z
N PHE A 1 -29.29 10.03 3.62
CA PHE A 1 -28.09 9.23 3.37
C PHE A 1 -28.45 8.04 2.45
N ARG A 2 -29.38 7.16 2.86
CA ARG A 2 -29.74 5.93 2.14
C ARG A 2 -30.04 6.13 0.64
N THR A 3 -30.71 7.22 0.27
CA THR A 3 -31.02 7.54 -1.14
C THR A 3 -29.73 7.74 -1.96
N MET A 4 -28.67 8.26 -1.35
CA MET A 4 -27.38 8.48 -2.03
C MET A 4 -26.63 7.17 -2.21
N GLU A 5 -26.68 6.29 -1.22
CA GLU A 5 -26.10 4.94 -1.30
C GLU A 5 -26.83 4.10 -2.34
N ASP A 6 -28.16 4.14 -2.34
CA ASP A 6 -28.99 3.44 -3.34
C ASP A 6 -28.70 3.95 -4.77
N ALA A 7 -28.46 5.25 -4.93
CA ALA A 7 -28.19 5.85 -6.25
C ALA A 7 -26.74 5.60 -6.73
N SER A 8 -25.77 5.58 -5.82
CA SER A 8 -24.36 5.39 -6.14
C SER A 8 -23.95 3.92 -6.17
N ALA A 9 -24.74 3.04 -5.56
CA ALA A 9 -24.38 1.64 -5.28
C ALA A 9 -23.07 1.48 -4.47
N ILE A 10 -22.74 2.49 -3.67
CA ILE A 10 -21.53 2.51 -2.82
C ILE A 10 -21.97 2.57 -1.36
N ASP A 11 -21.34 1.77 -0.51
CA ASP A 11 -21.48 1.86 0.94
C ASP A 11 -20.76 3.13 1.42
N LEU A 12 -21.54 4.09 1.91
CA LEU A 12 -21.06 5.39 2.40
C LEU A 12 -21.23 5.54 3.93
N ASP A 13 -21.55 4.48 4.66
CA ASP A 13 -21.72 4.53 6.11
C ASP A 13 -20.50 5.12 6.83
N TRP A 14 -19.29 4.75 6.41
CA TRP A 14 -18.05 5.32 6.91
C TRP A 14 -17.96 6.84 6.74
N PHE A 15 -18.40 7.33 5.57
CA PHE A 15 -18.40 8.77 5.24
C PHE A 15 -19.39 9.52 6.11
N TRP A 16 -20.66 9.04 6.18
CA TRP A 16 -21.68 9.68 6.99
C TRP A 16 -21.31 9.72 8.46
N ARG A 17 -20.81 8.60 9.00
CA ARG A 17 -20.40 8.49 10.39
C ARG A 17 -19.31 9.50 10.72
N GLY A 18 -18.25 9.54 9.93
CA GLY A 18 -17.11 10.41 10.18
C GLY A 18 -17.47 11.89 10.01
N TRP A 19 -18.01 12.26 8.84
CA TRP A 19 -18.21 13.67 8.48
C TRP A 19 -19.38 14.36 9.18
N PHE A 20 -20.36 13.65 9.71
CA PHE A 20 -21.57 14.23 10.29
C PHE A 20 -21.78 13.92 11.78
N TYR A 21 -21.11 12.92 12.33
CA TYR A 21 -21.37 12.48 13.69
C TYR A 21 -20.16 12.51 14.60
N THR A 22 -18.97 12.84 14.10
CA THR A 22 -17.75 13.00 14.90
C THR A 22 -17.18 14.42 14.77
N THR A 23 -16.19 14.73 15.60
CA THR A 23 -15.36 15.93 15.51
C THR A 23 -13.96 15.60 14.99
N ASP A 24 -13.81 14.40 14.43
CA ASP A 24 -12.56 13.94 13.88
C ASP A 24 -12.19 14.73 12.62
N HIS A 25 -10.93 14.71 12.26
CA HIS A 25 -10.39 15.36 11.08
C HIS A 25 -9.58 14.36 10.26
N VAL A 26 -9.25 14.71 9.04
CA VAL A 26 -8.34 13.90 8.22
C VAL A 26 -6.93 14.23 8.65
N ASP A 27 -6.17 13.20 9.02
CA ASP A 27 -4.74 13.28 9.31
C ASP A 27 -4.15 11.89 9.09
N ILE A 28 -3.66 11.66 7.86
CA ILE A 28 -3.13 10.37 7.42
C ILE A 28 -1.64 10.48 7.19
N ASN A 29 -0.89 9.75 7.99
CA ASN A 29 0.56 9.76 7.97
C ASN A 29 1.15 8.49 7.33
N LEU A 30 2.23 8.66 6.57
CA LEU A 30 3.08 7.57 6.10
C LEU A 30 4.13 7.26 7.18
N GLN A 31 3.89 6.22 7.97
CA GLN A 31 4.75 5.84 9.09
C GLN A 31 6.00 5.09 8.67
N GLY A 32 5.95 4.39 7.54
CA GLY A 32 7.10 3.62 7.09
C GLY A 32 6.96 3.08 5.69
N VAL A 33 8.10 2.73 5.13
CA VAL A 33 8.22 2.08 3.84
C VAL A 33 9.20 0.92 3.96
N SER A 34 8.78 -0.27 3.52
CA SER A 34 9.69 -1.42 3.34
C SER A 34 9.84 -1.68 1.85
N TRP A 35 11.07 -1.73 1.40
CA TRP A 35 11.39 -1.99 0.00
C TRP A 35 12.00 -3.37 -0.19
N TYR A 36 11.45 -4.13 -1.12
CA TYR A 36 11.89 -5.48 -1.46
C TYR A 36 12.12 -5.59 -2.97
N VAL A 37 13.09 -6.41 -3.36
CA VAL A 37 13.23 -6.89 -4.73
C VAL A 37 12.74 -8.34 -4.79
N LEU A 38 11.78 -8.60 -5.67
CA LEU A 38 11.24 -9.93 -5.86
C LEU A 38 12.24 -10.79 -6.62
N SER A 39 12.72 -11.87 -6.00
CA SER A 39 13.75 -12.74 -6.56
C SER A 39 13.42 -14.22 -6.37
N GLU A 40 14.05 -15.08 -7.17
CA GLU A 40 14.00 -16.52 -6.92
C GLU A 40 14.73 -16.85 -5.61
N PRO A 41 14.27 -17.87 -4.87
CA PRO A 41 14.90 -18.27 -3.62
C PRO A 41 16.32 -18.82 -3.88
N VAL A 42 17.31 -18.20 -3.24
CA VAL A 42 18.67 -18.72 -3.21
C VAL A 42 18.82 -19.56 -1.94
N SER A 43 19.35 -20.77 -2.07
CA SER A 43 19.33 -21.85 -1.07
C SER A 43 20.03 -21.56 0.28
N LYS A 44 20.51 -20.34 0.51
CA LYS A 44 21.22 -19.96 1.76
C LYS A 44 21.02 -18.49 2.11
N PHE A 45 19.80 -18.06 2.47
CA PHE A 45 19.66 -16.68 2.93
C PHE A 45 18.85 -16.55 4.20
N GLN A 46 19.44 -15.86 5.21
CA GLN A 46 18.72 -15.29 6.35
C GLN A 46 18.36 -13.85 5.99
N SER A 47 17.09 -13.57 5.78
CA SER A 47 16.64 -12.21 5.53
C SER A 47 16.60 -11.41 6.84
N LYS A 48 17.36 -10.34 6.92
CA LYS A 48 17.15 -9.29 7.92
C LYS A 48 16.23 -8.23 7.30
N TYR A 49 15.04 -8.08 7.84
CA TYR A 49 14.12 -6.99 7.46
C TYR A 49 14.67 -5.67 7.97
N LYS A 50 14.77 -4.70 7.09
CA LYS A 50 15.02 -3.31 7.46
C LYS A 50 13.84 -2.47 6.96
N SER A 51 12.97 -2.07 7.87
CA SER A 51 11.98 -1.04 7.60
C SER A 51 12.57 0.33 7.89
N THR A 52 12.34 1.28 7.01
CA THR A 52 12.68 2.69 7.23
C THR A 52 11.41 3.39 7.66
N TYR A 53 11.39 3.90 8.87
CA TYR A 53 10.28 4.72 9.38
C TYR A 53 10.51 6.17 8.97
N VAL A 54 9.43 6.82 8.57
CA VAL A 54 9.43 8.21 8.14
C VAL A 54 8.45 8.96 9.00
N ASP A 55 8.84 10.12 9.43
CA ASP A 55 7.98 11.04 10.15
C ASP A 55 7.44 12.04 9.15
N GLY A 56 6.10 12.06 8.97
CA GLY A 56 5.42 12.98 8.08
C GLY A 56 4.97 12.42 6.72
N THR A 57 4.22 13.21 5.98
CA THR A 57 3.55 12.85 4.72
C THR A 57 4.47 12.86 3.48
N LYS A 58 5.68 13.43 3.61
CA LYS A 58 6.64 13.56 2.51
C LYS A 58 7.90 12.75 2.79
N LEU A 59 8.14 11.73 1.98
CA LEU A 59 9.41 11.03 1.92
C LEU A 59 10.25 11.71 0.84
N THR A 60 11.25 12.52 1.26
CA THR A 60 12.05 13.33 0.33
C THR A 60 13.21 12.55 -0.30
N ASP A 61 13.75 11.56 0.43
CA ASP A 61 14.85 10.74 -0.06
C ASP A 61 14.67 9.29 0.37
N PHE A 62 14.42 8.41 -0.58
CA PHE A 62 14.30 6.99 -0.34
C PHE A 62 15.69 6.34 -0.36
N GLN A 63 16.36 6.29 0.81
CA GLN A 63 17.73 5.75 0.94
C GLN A 63 17.78 4.34 1.53
N SER A 64 16.79 3.50 1.30
CA SER A 64 16.84 2.13 1.79
C SER A 64 17.44 1.19 0.75
N VAL A 65 18.19 0.22 1.22
CA VAL A 65 18.66 -0.88 0.38
C VAL A 65 17.53 -1.90 0.28
N PRO A 66 17.11 -2.29 -0.94
CA PRO A 66 16.05 -3.27 -1.09
C PRO A 66 16.43 -4.60 -0.46
N GLN A 67 15.46 -5.23 0.19
CA GLN A 67 15.61 -6.57 0.72
C GLN A 67 15.07 -7.58 -0.31
N PRO A 68 15.70 -8.75 -0.48
CA PRO A 68 15.16 -9.76 -1.36
C PRO A 68 13.85 -10.35 -0.78
N TRP A 69 12.80 -10.31 -1.55
CA TRP A 69 11.56 -11.04 -1.25
C TRP A 69 11.50 -12.27 -2.15
N TYR A 70 11.72 -13.45 -1.55
CA TYR A 70 11.79 -14.69 -2.30
C TYR A 70 10.40 -15.19 -2.67
N VAL A 71 10.19 -15.38 -3.96
CA VAL A 71 8.99 -15.97 -4.53
C VAL A 71 9.22 -17.47 -4.63
N PHE A 72 8.54 -18.25 -3.81
CA PHE A 72 8.66 -19.73 -3.82
C PHE A 72 7.68 -20.33 -4.81
N LYS A 73 8.19 -20.99 -5.83
CA LYS A 73 7.39 -21.67 -6.87
C LYS A 73 6.80 -23.01 -6.41
N ASP A 74 7.39 -23.65 -5.40
CA ASP A 74 7.11 -25.06 -5.04
C ASP A 74 6.44 -25.27 -3.69
N LYS A 75 5.76 -24.30 -3.11
CA LYS A 75 4.98 -24.58 -1.90
C LYS A 75 3.68 -25.32 -2.24
N LYS A 76 3.77 -26.64 -2.39
CA LYS A 76 2.63 -27.53 -2.17
C LYS A 76 2.28 -27.46 -0.68
N GLY A 77 1.20 -26.80 -0.33
CA GLY A 77 0.68 -26.83 1.02
C GLY A 77 -0.16 -25.62 1.39
N LEU A 78 -1.36 -25.85 1.85
CA LEU A 78 -2.34 -24.96 2.47
C LEU A 78 -3.10 -23.96 1.57
N ILE A 79 -2.64 -23.65 0.38
CA ILE A 79 -3.38 -22.80 -0.58
C ILE A 79 -3.94 -23.62 -1.75
N ASP A 80 -3.44 -24.83 -1.99
CA ASP A 80 -3.84 -25.69 -3.13
C ASP A 80 -5.31 -26.16 -3.08
N ASP A 81 -5.95 -26.17 -1.91
CA ASP A 81 -7.33 -26.67 -1.76
C ASP A 81 -8.39 -25.58 -2.06
N TYR A 82 -8.02 -24.30 -2.11
CA TYR A 82 -8.97 -23.20 -2.27
C TYR A 82 -8.85 -22.42 -3.58
N PHE A 83 -7.72 -22.48 -4.24
CA PHE A 83 -7.53 -21.84 -5.54
C PHE A 83 -7.27 -22.91 -6.61
N HIS A 84 -8.16 -22.98 -7.58
CA HIS A 84 -7.91 -23.75 -8.81
C HIS A 84 -6.51 -23.44 -9.36
N PRO A 85 -5.79 -24.41 -9.92
CA PRO A 85 -4.44 -24.20 -10.44
C PRO A 85 -4.46 -23.26 -11.65
N VAL A 86 -4.57 -21.98 -11.38
CA VAL A 86 -4.01 -20.96 -12.26
C VAL A 86 -2.53 -21.27 -12.24
N ASN A 87 -1.91 -21.33 -13.41
CA ASN A 87 -0.50 -21.63 -13.59
C ASN A 87 0.34 -20.66 -12.73
N GLN A 88 0.52 -21.01 -11.46
CA GLN A 88 1.12 -20.14 -10.42
C GLN A 88 2.54 -19.75 -10.83
N ASP A 89 3.27 -20.64 -11.48
CA ASP A 89 4.62 -20.40 -11.96
C ASP A 89 4.65 -19.28 -13.01
N ALA A 90 3.72 -19.29 -13.96
CA ALA A 90 3.65 -18.24 -14.99
C ALA A 90 3.20 -16.87 -14.43
N VAL A 91 2.44 -16.87 -13.34
CA VAL A 91 2.06 -15.63 -12.65
C VAL A 91 3.22 -15.09 -11.83
N MET A 92 3.93 -15.98 -11.11
CA MET A 92 5.08 -15.60 -10.29
C MET A 92 6.25 -15.08 -11.12
N ASP A 93 6.51 -15.67 -12.28
CA ASP A 93 7.55 -15.22 -13.21
C ASP A 93 7.38 -13.76 -13.65
N LYS A 94 6.14 -13.26 -13.68
CA LYS A 94 5.87 -11.84 -14.01
C LYS A 94 6.32 -10.86 -12.94
N PHE A 95 6.53 -11.32 -11.72
CA PHE A 95 6.90 -10.46 -10.59
C PHE A 95 8.40 -10.50 -10.28
N ILE A 96 9.12 -11.52 -10.74
CA ILE A 96 10.56 -11.63 -10.53
C ILE A 96 11.28 -10.44 -11.19
N GLY A 97 12.18 -9.81 -10.43
CA GLY A 97 12.91 -8.61 -10.84
C GLY A 97 12.17 -7.30 -10.60
N LYS A 98 10.90 -7.32 -10.16
CA LYS A 98 10.16 -6.11 -9.81
C LYS A 98 10.44 -5.69 -8.38
N ASN A 99 10.12 -4.42 -8.10
CA ASN A 99 10.23 -3.82 -6.79
C ASN A 99 8.88 -3.92 -6.07
N ALA A 100 8.88 -4.36 -4.84
CA ALA A 100 7.70 -4.34 -3.97
C ALA A 100 7.92 -3.34 -2.84
N TYR A 101 6.97 -2.43 -2.68
CA TYR A 101 6.97 -1.42 -1.63
C TYR A 101 5.78 -1.68 -0.71
N GLU A 102 6.05 -1.96 0.56
CA GLU A 102 5.03 -2.03 1.59
C GLU A 102 4.98 -0.70 2.31
N LEU A 103 3.86 -0.01 2.20
CA LEU A 103 3.61 1.27 2.85
C LEU A 103 2.76 1.04 4.09
N PHE A 104 3.15 1.68 5.19
CA PHE A 104 2.44 1.65 6.48
C PHE A 104 1.83 3.01 6.71
N PHE A 105 0.50 3.05 6.81
CA PHE A 105 -0.26 4.27 7.03
C PHE A 105 -0.86 4.28 8.43
N GLN A 106 -0.89 5.45 9.03
CA GLN A 106 -1.55 5.72 10.30
C GLN A 106 -2.55 6.85 10.12
N ASN A 107 -3.74 6.68 10.69
CA ASN A 107 -4.77 7.70 10.74
C ASN A 107 -4.78 8.30 12.16
N ASP A 108 -4.18 9.47 12.32
CA ASP A 108 -4.09 10.16 13.61
C ASP A 108 -5.31 11.03 13.86
N GLY A 109 -5.97 11.52 12.82
CA GLY A 109 -7.14 12.38 12.93
C GLY A 109 -8.45 11.67 13.20
N GLY A 110 -8.51 10.35 12.95
CA GLY A 110 -9.68 9.52 13.18
C GLY A 110 -10.70 9.51 12.03
N LEU A 111 -10.71 10.53 11.18
CA LEU A 111 -11.62 10.58 10.04
C LEU A 111 -11.09 9.72 8.88
N ILE A 112 -11.90 8.76 8.45
CA ILE A 112 -11.58 7.88 7.33
C ILE A 112 -11.63 8.66 6.02
N SER A 113 -10.58 8.54 5.21
CA SER A 113 -10.46 9.17 3.90
C SER A 113 -9.74 8.23 2.92
N PRO A 114 -9.95 8.36 1.60
CA PRO A 114 -9.08 7.73 0.61
C PRO A 114 -7.64 8.20 0.76
N ILE A 115 -6.67 7.34 0.42
CA ILE A 115 -5.26 7.69 0.44
C ILE A 115 -4.81 7.97 -0.98
N ILE A 116 -4.25 9.15 -1.23
CA ILE A 116 -3.72 9.55 -2.52
C ILE A 116 -2.20 9.56 -2.45
N ILE A 117 -1.56 8.82 -3.35
CA ILE A 117 -0.11 8.63 -3.37
C ILE A 117 0.44 9.10 -4.70
N LYS A 118 1.47 9.94 -4.65
CA LYS A 118 2.31 10.22 -5.82
C LYS A 118 3.63 9.48 -5.68
N TRP A 119 3.89 8.61 -6.64
CA TRP A 119 5.16 7.93 -6.83
C TRP A 119 6.05 8.74 -7.73
N ILE A 120 7.29 8.99 -7.34
CA ILE A 120 8.32 9.59 -8.18
C ILE A 120 9.43 8.55 -8.34
N TYR A 121 9.79 8.27 -9.59
CA TYR A 121 10.78 7.26 -9.92
C TYR A 121 12.15 7.89 -10.15
N GLU A 122 13.22 7.07 -10.08
CA GLU A 122 14.61 7.53 -10.34
C GLU A 122 14.81 8.09 -11.74
N ASP A 123 14.01 7.66 -12.72
CA ASP A 123 14.04 8.17 -14.08
C ASP A 123 13.34 9.54 -14.26
N GLY A 124 12.86 10.13 -13.17
CA GLY A 124 12.15 11.40 -13.14
C GLY A 124 10.68 11.33 -13.55
N THR A 125 10.16 10.16 -13.92
CA THR A 125 8.73 9.97 -14.19
C THR A 125 7.95 9.88 -12.88
N SER A 126 6.65 10.18 -12.93
CA SER A 126 5.77 10.04 -11.76
C SER A 126 4.40 9.52 -12.14
N GLU A 127 3.73 8.92 -11.17
CA GLU A 127 2.33 8.50 -11.29
C GLU A 127 1.57 8.80 -10.00
N ILE A 128 0.26 8.95 -10.10
CA ILE A 128 -0.64 9.12 -8.95
C ILE A 128 -1.49 7.85 -8.83
N GLU A 129 -1.57 7.33 -7.63
CA GLU A 129 -2.40 6.17 -7.30
C GLU A 129 -3.32 6.53 -6.14
N GLN A 130 -4.59 6.16 -6.24
CA GLN A 130 -5.58 6.39 -5.21
C GLN A 130 -6.01 5.06 -4.60
N ILE A 131 -5.96 4.98 -3.28
CA ILE A 131 -6.45 3.85 -2.51
C ILE A 131 -7.82 4.24 -1.95
N PRO A 132 -8.88 3.49 -2.23
CA PRO A 132 -10.19 3.77 -1.70
C PRO A 132 -10.24 3.69 -0.17
N ALA A 133 -11.18 4.39 0.46
CA ALA A 133 -11.33 4.46 1.91
C ALA A 133 -11.62 3.11 2.57
N GLU A 134 -12.07 2.12 1.80
CA GLU A 134 -12.32 0.75 2.25
C GLU A 134 -11.06 0.04 2.80
N ILE A 135 -9.87 0.57 2.54
CA ILE A 135 -8.64 0.04 3.16
C ILE A 135 -8.70 0.10 4.69
N TRP A 136 -9.41 1.08 5.24
CA TRP A 136 -9.59 1.28 6.67
C TRP A 136 -10.64 0.38 7.32
N ARG A 137 -11.34 -0.44 6.53
CA ARG A 137 -12.49 -1.24 7.01
C ARG A 137 -12.14 -2.22 8.13
N ILE A 138 -10.92 -2.78 8.14
CA ILE A 138 -10.48 -3.75 9.15
C ILE A 138 -9.86 -3.05 10.35
N ASN A 139 -9.13 -1.97 10.10
CA ASN A 139 -8.47 -1.19 11.15
C ASN A 139 -8.49 0.28 10.75
N GLU A 140 -9.18 1.10 11.54
CA GLU A 140 -9.36 2.53 11.29
C GLU A 140 -8.12 3.35 11.65
N LEU A 141 -7.17 2.79 12.40
CA LEU A 141 -5.99 3.50 12.88
C LEU A 141 -4.72 3.19 12.08
N ASN A 142 -4.52 1.92 11.71
CA ASN A 142 -3.29 1.50 11.07
C ASN A 142 -3.57 0.50 9.95
N VAL A 143 -3.02 0.76 8.78
CA VAL A 143 -3.12 -0.14 7.64
C VAL A 143 -1.79 -0.22 6.91
N SER A 144 -1.54 -1.36 6.25
CA SER A 144 -0.45 -1.47 5.30
C SER A 144 -0.92 -1.99 3.95
N LYS A 145 -0.22 -1.62 2.90
CA LYS A 145 -0.47 -2.12 1.55
C LYS A 145 0.82 -2.29 0.79
N VAL A 146 0.90 -3.40 0.05
CA VAL A 146 2.03 -3.71 -0.84
C VAL A 146 1.71 -3.26 -2.25
N PHE A 147 2.66 -2.58 -2.87
CA PHE A 147 2.62 -2.11 -4.25
C PHE A 147 3.78 -2.73 -5.02
N ILE A 148 3.50 -3.22 -6.21
CA ILE A 148 4.53 -3.78 -7.10
C ILE A 148 4.78 -2.80 -8.23
N LYS A 149 6.03 -2.33 -8.34
CA LYS A 149 6.46 -1.35 -9.33
C LYS A 149 7.58 -1.95 -10.19
N GLU A 150 7.58 -1.59 -11.46
CA GLU A 150 8.66 -2.01 -12.38
C GLU A 150 9.92 -1.15 -12.20
N LYS A 151 9.70 0.12 -11.89
CA LYS A 151 10.77 1.12 -11.71
C LYS A 151 11.13 1.28 -10.24
N VAL A 152 12.35 1.74 -10.01
CA VAL A 152 12.80 2.10 -8.66
C VAL A 152 12.19 3.44 -8.28
N VAL A 153 11.59 3.47 -7.09
CA VAL A 153 10.97 4.66 -6.51
C VAL A 153 12.03 5.48 -5.79
N SER A 154 12.11 6.77 -6.10
CA SER A 154 12.99 7.72 -5.43
C SER A 154 12.29 8.52 -4.35
N GLN A 155 10.97 8.77 -4.52
CA GLN A 155 10.19 9.58 -3.58
C GLN A 155 8.73 9.14 -3.57
N ILE A 156 8.11 9.23 -2.39
CA ILE A 156 6.69 8.97 -2.17
C ILE A 156 6.10 10.21 -1.49
N ILE A 157 5.00 10.73 -2.03
CA ILE A 157 4.29 11.89 -1.48
C ILE A 157 2.83 11.50 -1.25
N LEU A 158 2.34 11.73 -0.03
CA LEU A 158 0.91 11.64 0.25
C LEU A 158 0.23 12.94 -0.14
N ASP A 159 -1.01 12.83 -0.57
CA ASP A 159 -1.88 13.92 -1.00
C ASP A 159 -1.16 15.07 -1.73
N PRO A 160 -0.55 14.79 -2.90
CA PRO A 160 0.33 15.74 -3.58
C PRO A 160 -0.36 17.01 -4.06
N LEU A 161 -1.68 17.05 -4.02
CA LEU A 161 -2.49 18.17 -4.51
C LEU A 161 -3.39 18.76 -3.42
N ASP A 162 -3.17 18.39 -2.15
CA ASP A 162 -3.97 18.82 -0.99
C ASP A 162 -5.47 18.62 -1.25
N GLN A 163 -5.86 17.43 -1.77
CA GLN A 163 -7.23 17.10 -2.13
C GLN A 163 -8.03 16.51 -0.98
N THR A 164 -7.36 15.99 0.02
CA THR A 164 -7.96 15.59 1.29
C THR A 164 -7.95 16.81 2.23
N ALA A 165 -8.77 16.80 3.25
CA ALA A 165 -8.82 17.91 4.22
C ALA A 165 -7.74 17.75 5.32
N ASP A 166 -6.59 17.22 4.95
CA ASP A 166 -5.45 16.96 5.82
C ASP A 166 -4.62 18.23 6.08
#